data_c857e7145fdd1b2113b9e81e56310db0
#
_entry.id   c857e7145fdd1b2113b9e81e56310db0
#
_cell.length_a   1.000
_cell.length_b   1.000
_cell.length_c   1.000
_cell.angle_alpha   90.00
_cell.angle_beta   90.00
_cell.angle_gamma   90.00
#
_symmetry.space_group_name_H-M   'P 1'
#
loop_
_entity.id
_entity.type
_entity.pdbx_description
1 polymer ?
#
loop_
_entity_poly.entity_id
_entity_poly.type
_entity_poly.pdbx_seq_one_letter_code
_entity_poly.pdbx_strand_id
1 'polypeptide(L)'
;MSTLLIKNIHQLVTCDDEDRVLHNADIYCEDGFIKSIGTALDISADEVIDGSHMLCYPGLVNTHHHLYQVFSRNLPQVQNMELFDWLKTLYEIWKNLDEDVIRLSSLTGMGELMKHGCTTCFDHHYVFPAHSGDLLGAQRSAARELGIRLYMSRGSMDLSVKDGGLPPDSVVQTVDEIMADSVRCIEKYHDDSYGAMCRVALAPCSPFSVSAELLRQSAILARQYHVRLHTHLCETKDEENFMLQREGIRPLEYMARLGWLGDDVWFAHGIHFNDEELRLLARTGTGVAHCPISNMKLASGVARIPEMLALGVPVGLAVDGSASNDGSSLLEELRVAFLLHRLHASRQAPTGYDILKMATRGSARLLGRDDIGQLSVGKCADLFMIDSRRLELVGCDQDAGSVLGTVGVRGPVDYTVVQGRVTVRQGHLVTVNEELVAREANNKCRDYLANV
;
A
#
# COMPACT_ATOMS: atom_id res chain seq x y z
N MET A 1 -7.22 -19.72 -21.97
CA MET A 1 -7.49 -18.28 -22.15
C MET A 1 -8.73 -17.97 -21.34
N SER A 2 -8.67 -17.03 -20.43
CA SER A 2 -9.86 -16.58 -19.69
C SER A 2 -10.25 -15.20 -20.21
N THR A 3 -11.54 -15.03 -20.52
CA THR A 3 -12.07 -13.79 -21.09
C THR A 3 -13.17 -13.23 -20.20
N LEU A 4 -13.14 -11.91 -19.98
CA LEU A 4 -14.14 -11.16 -19.23
C LEU A 4 -14.65 -10.00 -20.06
N LEU A 5 -15.96 -9.84 -20.16
CA LEU A 5 -16.61 -8.69 -20.79
C LEU A 5 -17.50 -7.98 -19.76
N ILE A 6 -17.22 -6.72 -19.48
CA ILE A 6 -18.09 -5.86 -18.69
C ILE A 6 -18.81 -4.93 -19.64
N LYS A 7 -20.15 -5.01 -19.68
CA LYS A 7 -20.99 -4.28 -20.64
C LYS A 7 -21.73 -3.12 -20.02
N ASN A 8 -21.93 -2.08 -20.83
CA ASN A 8 -22.82 -0.96 -20.51
C ASN A 8 -22.43 -0.22 -19.23
N ILE A 9 -21.15 -0.15 -18.88
CA ILE A 9 -20.68 0.51 -17.63
C ILE A 9 -21.25 1.92 -17.58
N HIS A 10 -22.03 2.25 -16.52
CA HIS A 10 -22.72 3.53 -16.39
C HIS A 10 -21.73 4.71 -16.48
N GLN A 11 -20.67 4.70 -15.65
CA GLN A 11 -19.54 5.62 -15.76
C GLN A 11 -18.22 4.88 -15.52
N LEU A 12 -17.32 4.98 -16.47
CA LEU A 12 -15.98 4.41 -16.43
C LEU A 12 -14.97 5.55 -16.24
N VAL A 13 -14.39 5.64 -15.06
CA VAL A 13 -13.30 6.58 -14.74
C VAL A 13 -11.97 5.89 -15.04
N THR A 14 -11.24 6.35 -16.03
CA THR A 14 -10.06 5.63 -16.53
C THR A 14 -8.79 5.91 -15.75
N CYS A 15 -8.66 7.08 -15.14
CA CYS A 15 -7.41 7.61 -14.58
C CYS A 15 -6.21 7.53 -15.55
N ASP A 16 -6.48 7.51 -16.85
CA ASP A 16 -5.45 7.54 -17.89
C ASP A 16 -4.85 8.96 -18.07
N ASP A 17 -3.94 9.12 -19.03
CA ASP A 17 -3.26 10.41 -19.25
C ASP A 17 -4.19 11.53 -19.74
N GLU A 18 -5.37 11.16 -20.29
CA GLU A 18 -6.40 12.10 -20.75
C GLU A 18 -7.48 12.36 -19.69
N ASP A 19 -7.39 11.71 -18.52
CA ASP A 19 -8.37 11.80 -17.41
C ASP A 19 -9.82 11.54 -17.87
N ARG A 20 -10.03 10.57 -18.76
CA ARG A 20 -11.33 10.31 -19.40
C ARG A 20 -12.34 9.71 -18.41
N VAL A 21 -13.59 10.15 -18.54
CA VAL A 21 -14.77 9.50 -17.99
C VAL A 21 -15.67 9.09 -19.16
N LEU A 22 -15.84 7.79 -19.33
CA LEU A 22 -16.65 7.25 -20.44
C LEU A 22 -18.01 6.78 -19.91
N HIS A 23 -19.07 6.96 -20.73
CA HIS A 23 -20.43 6.57 -20.39
C HIS A 23 -20.90 5.42 -21.25
N ASN A 24 -21.64 4.47 -20.66
CA ASN A 24 -22.15 3.28 -21.34
C ASN A 24 -21.05 2.52 -22.12
N ALA A 25 -19.86 2.47 -21.52
CA ALA A 25 -18.71 1.82 -22.11
C ALA A 25 -18.66 0.32 -21.77
N ASP A 26 -18.05 -0.45 -22.68
CA ASP A 26 -17.72 -1.85 -22.45
C ASP A 26 -16.21 -1.99 -22.27
N ILE A 27 -15.79 -2.93 -21.42
CA ILE A 27 -14.39 -3.36 -21.28
C ILE A 27 -14.31 -4.84 -21.61
N TYR A 28 -13.48 -5.20 -22.58
CA TYR A 28 -13.13 -6.59 -22.87
C TYR A 28 -11.71 -6.90 -22.41
N CYS A 29 -11.58 -7.96 -21.61
CA CYS A 29 -10.32 -8.45 -21.07
C CYS A 29 -10.04 -9.87 -21.56
N GLU A 30 -8.78 -10.15 -21.86
CA GLU A 30 -8.30 -11.47 -22.25
C GLU A 30 -6.93 -11.70 -21.63
N ASP A 31 -6.74 -12.88 -21.05
CA ASP A 31 -5.49 -13.33 -20.41
C ASP A 31 -4.93 -12.31 -19.39
N GLY A 32 -5.83 -11.65 -18.66
CA GLY A 32 -5.47 -10.70 -17.61
C GLY A 32 -5.23 -9.26 -18.07
N PHE A 33 -5.38 -8.95 -19.37
CA PHE A 33 -5.14 -7.62 -19.91
C PHE A 33 -6.38 -7.04 -20.58
N ILE A 34 -6.52 -5.73 -20.55
CA ILE A 34 -7.56 -4.99 -21.26
C ILE A 34 -7.22 -5.01 -22.76
N LYS A 35 -8.07 -5.61 -23.57
CA LYS A 35 -7.91 -5.70 -25.03
C LYS A 35 -8.71 -4.64 -25.78
N SER A 36 -9.88 -4.26 -25.26
CA SER A 36 -10.73 -3.25 -25.87
C SER A 36 -11.50 -2.48 -24.83
N ILE A 37 -11.67 -1.18 -25.07
CA ILE A 37 -12.62 -0.31 -24.39
C ILE A 37 -13.42 0.40 -25.48
N GLY A 38 -14.74 0.32 -25.45
CA GLY A 38 -15.60 0.90 -26.48
C GLY A 38 -17.06 0.89 -26.06
N THR A 39 -17.95 1.02 -27.01
CA THR A 39 -19.41 0.93 -26.81
C THR A 39 -19.97 -0.19 -27.67
N ALA A 40 -20.94 -0.95 -27.14
CA ALA A 40 -21.63 -2.01 -27.83
C ALA A 40 -20.67 -3.03 -28.47
N LEU A 41 -19.66 -3.48 -27.74
CA LEU A 41 -18.71 -4.49 -28.23
C LEU A 41 -19.45 -5.80 -28.53
N ASP A 42 -19.37 -6.27 -29.79
CA ASP A 42 -19.92 -7.56 -30.21
C ASP A 42 -18.87 -8.67 -30.07
N ILE A 43 -18.52 -8.98 -28.82
CA ILE A 43 -17.50 -9.97 -28.47
C ILE A 43 -18.11 -10.96 -27.49
N SER A 44 -17.87 -12.26 -27.70
CA SER A 44 -18.20 -13.29 -26.74
C SER A 44 -17.08 -13.42 -25.66
N ALA A 45 -17.43 -13.70 -24.42
CA ALA A 45 -16.50 -13.94 -23.33
C ALA A 45 -16.98 -15.09 -22.45
N ASP A 46 -16.05 -15.71 -21.72
CA ASP A 46 -16.36 -16.78 -20.76
C ASP A 46 -17.22 -16.26 -19.61
N GLU A 47 -17.00 -15.01 -19.21
CA GLU A 47 -17.77 -14.32 -18.19
C GLU A 47 -18.23 -12.96 -18.70
N VAL A 48 -19.52 -12.63 -18.47
CA VAL A 48 -20.11 -11.33 -18.82
C VAL A 48 -20.73 -10.70 -17.58
N ILE A 49 -20.37 -9.45 -17.30
CA ILE A 49 -20.94 -8.66 -16.21
C ILE A 49 -21.71 -7.48 -16.80
N ASP A 50 -22.95 -7.29 -16.31
CA ASP A 50 -23.73 -6.10 -16.63
C ASP A 50 -23.28 -4.93 -15.72
N GLY A 51 -22.71 -3.89 -16.34
CA GLY A 51 -22.25 -2.67 -15.70
C GLY A 51 -23.24 -1.50 -15.74
N SER A 52 -24.49 -1.71 -16.20
CA SER A 52 -25.47 -0.64 -16.48
C SER A 52 -25.76 0.31 -15.31
N HIS A 53 -25.44 -0.10 -14.10
CA HIS A 53 -25.56 0.70 -12.88
C HIS A 53 -24.24 0.87 -12.13
N MET A 54 -23.12 0.54 -12.74
CA MET A 54 -21.82 0.53 -12.08
C MET A 54 -21.01 1.79 -12.38
N LEU A 55 -20.43 2.35 -11.32
CA LEU A 55 -19.27 3.24 -11.39
C LEU A 55 -18.04 2.31 -11.41
N CYS A 56 -17.19 2.43 -12.43
CA CYS A 56 -16.01 1.58 -12.59
C CYS A 56 -14.74 2.41 -12.51
N TYR A 57 -13.77 1.93 -11.74
CA TYR A 57 -12.50 2.58 -11.44
C TYR A 57 -11.32 1.62 -11.63
N PRO A 58 -10.09 2.14 -11.89
CA PRO A 58 -8.88 1.33 -11.78
C PRO A 58 -8.75 0.77 -10.38
N GLY A 59 -8.22 -0.44 -10.28
CA GLY A 59 -7.91 -1.04 -8.99
C GLY A 59 -7.02 -0.13 -8.14
N LEU A 60 -7.36 0.04 -6.86
CA LEU A 60 -6.56 0.80 -5.93
C LEU A 60 -5.23 0.10 -5.68
N VAL A 61 -4.18 0.88 -5.51
CA VAL A 61 -2.80 0.42 -5.30
C VAL A 61 -2.32 0.95 -3.95
N ASN A 62 -2.18 0.05 -2.98
CA ASN A 62 -1.69 0.38 -1.65
C ASN A 62 -0.15 0.36 -1.62
N THR A 63 0.48 1.47 -1.23
CA THR A 63 1.95 1.66 -1.33
C THR A 63 2.71 1.49 -0.02
N HIS A 64 2.00 1.19 1.08
CA HIS A 64 2.59 0.94 2.39
C HIS A 64 1.61 0.21 3.30
N HIS A 65 2.03 -0.88 3.88
CA HIS A 65 1.29 -1.68 4.86
C HIS A 65 2.26 -2.44 5.77
N HIS A 66 1.74 -2.94 6.90
CA HIS A 66 2.39 -3.92 7.77
C HIS A 66 1.37 -5.01 8.09
N LEU A 67 1.22 -5.99 7.20
CA LEU A 67 0.16 -7.00 7.28
C LEU A 67 0.16 -7.80 8.59
N TYR A 68 1.34 -8.03 9.17
CA TYR A 68 1.44 -8.73 10.47
C TYR A 68 0.78 -7.97 11.63
N GLN A 69 0.58 -6.64 11.50
CA GLN A 69 -0.03 -5.81 12.52
C GLN A 69 -1.56 -6.02 12.65
N VAL A 70 -2.20 -6.74 11.73
CA VAL A 70 -3.64 -7.03 11.79
C VAL A 70 -4.03 -7.66 13.13
N PHE A 71 -3.17 -8.49 13.74
CA PHE A 71 -3.44 -9.13 15.03
C PHE A 71 -3.13 -8.26 16.25
N SER A 72 -2.68 -7.03 16.04
CA SER A 72 -2.48 -6.03 17.09
C SER A 72 -3.36 -4.78 16.92
N ARG A 73 -4.49 -4.90 16.21
CA ARG A 73 -5.53 -3.86 16.08
C ARG A 73 -6.19 -3.58 17.43
N ASN A 74 -6.59 -2.32 17.63
CA ASN A 74 -7.47 -1.88 18.72
C ASN A 74 -7.02 -2.36 20.11
N LEU A 75 -5.72 -2.46 20.36
CA LEU A 75 -5.20 -2.82 21.67
C LEU A 75 -5.35 -1.62 22.64
N PRO A 76 -6.02 -1.79 23.79
CA PRO A 76 -6.32 -0.66 24.69
C PRO A 76 -5.08 0.09 25.18
N GLN A 77 -3.98 -0.63 25.39
CA GLN A 77 -2.73 -0.06 25.94
C GLN A 77 -2.00 0.88 24.98
N VAL A 78 -2.28 0.85 23.67
CA VAL A 78 -1.54 1.65 22.68
C VAL A 78 -2.37 2.74 22.00
N GLN A 79 -3.65 2.90 22.36
CA GLN A 79 -4.57 3.79 21.65
C GLN A 79 -4.16 5.27 21.63
N ASN A 80 -3.48 5.75 22.67
CA ASN A 80 -3.07 7.14 22.83
C ASN A 80 -1.54 7.30 22.93
N MET A 81 -0.78 6.32 22.44
CA MET A 81 0.69 6.39 22.44
C MET A 81 1.19 7.10 21.19
N GLU A 82 2.24 7.90 21.34
CA GLU A 82 3.04 8.43 20.25
C GLU A 82 4.01 7.35 19.72
N LEU A 83 4.55 7.53 18.53
CA LEU A 83 5.25 6.52 17.74
C LEU A 83 6.30 5.72 18.51
N PHE A 84 7.23 6.36 19.23
CA PHE A 84 8.36 5.66 19.86
C PHE A 84 7.94 4.75 21.02
N ASP A 85 7.00 5.19 21.85
CA ASP A 85 6.48 4.37 22.94
C ASP A 85 5.53 3.28 22.42
N TRP A 86 4.77 3.59 21.37
CA TRP A 86 3.94 2.66 20.64
C TRP A 86 4.78 1.52 20.04
N LEU A 87 5.90 1.82 19.37
CA LEU A 87 6.82 0.83 18.82
C LEU A 87 7.42 -0.07 19.91
N LYS A 88 7.96 0.51 20.99
CA LYS A 88 8.55 -0.27 22.09
C LYS A 88 7.55 -1.26 22.69
N THR A 89 6.30 -0.83 22.86
CA THR A 89 5.23 -1.70 23.38
C THR A 89 4.89 -2.82 22.43
N LEU A 90 4.75 -2.53 21.14
CA LEU A 90 4.31 -3.52 20.14
C LEU A 90 5.43 -4.49 19.71
N TYR A 91 6.70 -4.10 19.79
CA TYR A 91 7.80 -5.05 19.55
C TYR A 91 7.76 -6.26 20.50
N GLU A 92 7.27 -6.09 21.73
CA GLU A 92 7.10 -7.19 22.69
C GLU A 92 6.05 -8.20 22.21
N ILE A 93 5.09 -7.78 21.41
CA ILE A 93 4.12 -8.67 20.73
C ILE A 93 4.76 -9.24 19.47
N TRP A 94 5.31 -8.39 18.61
CA TRP A 94 5.78 -8.78 17.27
C TRP A 94 7.01 -9.68 17.29
N LYS A 95 7.77 -9.73 18.37
CA LYS A 95 8.88 -10.71 18.53
C LYS A 95 8.42 -12.19 18.51
N ASN A 96 7.10 -12.44 18.59
CA ASN A 96 6.50 -13.76 18.59
C ASN A 96 5.88 -14.15 17.23
N LEU A 97 6.21 -13.44 16.14
CA LEU A 97 5.72 -13.74 14.79
C LEU A 97 6.20 -15.12 14.33
N ASP A 98 5.28 -15.86 13.70
CA ASP A 98 5.53 -17.14 13.03
C ASP A 98 4.84 -17.16 11.65
N GLU A 99 5.08 -18.22 10.85
CA GLU A 99 4.49 -18.37 9.52
C GLU A 99 2.95 -18.37 9.54
N ASP A 100 2.32 -18.97 10.55
CA ASP A 100 0.86 -19.02 10.66
C ASP A 100 0.27 -17.65 10.98
N VAL A 101 0.90 -16.89 11.88
CA VAL A 101 0.51 -15.51 12.17
C VAL A 101 0.61 -14.67 10.89
N ILE A 102 1.72 -14.77 10.16
CA ILE A 102 1.90 -14.03 8.91
C ILE A 102 0.89 -14.45 7.85
N ARG A 103 0.65 -15.74 7.65
CA ARG A 103 -0.32 -16.21 6.66
C ARG A 103 -1.74 -15.69 6.96
N LEU A 104 -2.20 -15.87 8.19
CA LEU A 104 -3.58 -15.52 8.57
C LEU A 104 -3.80 -14.00 8.68
N SER A 105 -2.82 -13.25 9.20
CA SER A 105 -2.89 -11.79 9.20
C SER A 105 -2.86 -11.22 7.78
N SER A 106 -2.06 -11.80 6.89
CA SER A 106 -2.00 -11.41 5.48
C SER A 106 -3.27 -11.73 4.72
N LEU A 107 -3.88 -12.91 4.94
CA LEU A 107 -5.20 -13.24 4.38
C LEU A 107 -6.26 -12.22 4.83
N THR A 108 -6.23 -11.86 6.11
CA THR A 108 -7.20 -10.91 6.67
C THR A 108 -7.00 -9.49 6.11
N GLY A 109 -5.78 -8.94 6.18
CA GLY A 109 -5.51 -7.56 5.74
C GLY A 109 -5.66 -7.38 4.23
N MET A 110 -5.10 -8.30 3.42
CA MET A 110 -5.26 -8.24 1.97
C MET A 110 -6.69 -8.54 1.54
N GLY A 111 -7.40 -9.45 2.21
CA GLY A 111 -8.81 -9.71 1.96
C GLY A 111 -9.68 -8.47 2.19
N GLU A 112 -9.42 -7.74 3.29
CA GLU A 112 -10.09 -6.47 3.58
C GLU A 112 -9.78 -5.41 2.52
N LEU A 113 -8.51 -5.24 2.13
CA LEU A 113 -8.10 -4.36 1.03
C LEU A 113 -8.87 -4.66 -0.27
N MET A 114 -8.97 -5.94 -0.65
CA MET A 114 -9.66 -6.36 -1.89
C MET A 114 -11.16 -6.06 -1.84
N LYS A 115 -11.80 -6.28 -0.69
CA LYS A 115 -13.22 -5.93 -0.49
C LYS A 115 -13.48 -4.43 -0.62
N HIS A 116 -12.44 -3.62 -0.50
CA HIS A 116 -12.47 -2.17 -0.68
C HIS A 116 -11.77 -1.70 -1.97
N GLY A 117 -11.76 -2.54 -3.01
CA GLY A 117 -11.34 -2.17 -4.36
C GLY A 117 -9.83 -2.16 -4.60
N CYS A 118 -9.02 -2.58 -3.64
CA CYS A 118 -7.56 -2.67 -3.80
C CYS A 118 -7.19 -3.92 -4.59
N THR A 119 -6.34 -3.78 -5.61
CA THR A 119 -5.87 -4.88 -6.46
C THR A 119 -4.38 -5.17 -6.29
N THR A 120 -3.63 -4.22 -5.70
CA THR A 120 -2.19 -4.34 -5.46
C THR A 120 -1.86 -3.87 -4.05
N CYS A 121 -1.16 -4.70 -3.27
CA CYS A 121 -0.71 -4.37 -1.93
C CYS A 121 0.82 -4.41 -1.87
N PHE A 122 1.45 -3.28 -1.50
CA PHE A 122 2.82 -3.29 -0.99
C PHE A 122 2.79 -3.51 0.51
N ASP A 123 3.61 -4.46 1.01
CA ASP A 123 3.79 -4.72 2.43
C ASP A 123 5.23 -4.46 2.87
N HIS A 124 5.40 -3.66 3.91
CA HIS A 124 6.66 -3.39 4.56
C HIS A 124 6.84 -4.34 5.76
N HIS A 125 7.27 -5.57 5.48
CA HIS A 125 7.59 -6.56 6.51
C HIS A 125 9.03 -6.39 6.96
N TYR A 126 9.27 -6.00 8.20
CA TYR A 126 10.61 -5.70 8.73
C TYR A 126 10.95 -6.40 10.05
N VAL A 127 10.04 -7.16 10.63
CA VAL A 127 10.24 -7.89 11.89
C VAL A 127 10.49 -9.38 11.58
N PHE A 128 11.70 -9.84 11.85
CA PHE A 128 12.14 -11.22 11.61
C PHE A 128 12.69 -11.83 12.88
N PRO A 129 11.85 -12.41 13.76
CA PRO A 129 12.31 -13.11 14.95
C PRO A 129 13.14 -14.35 14.58
N ALA A 130 14.12 -14.69 15.42
CA ALA A 130 14.90 -15.89 15.22
C ALA A 130 13.99 -17.14 15.17
N HIS A 131 14.23 -18.02 14.25
CA HIS A 131 13.47 -19.30 14.06
C HIS A 131 12.00 -19.12 13.63
N SER A 132 11.60 -17.95 13.12
CA SER A 132 10.22 -17.67 12.69
C SER A 132 9.80 -18.35 11.37
N GLY A 133 10.72 -18.99 10.65
CA GLY A 133 10.46 -19.64 9.36
C GLY A 133 10.54 -18.72 8.14
N ASP A 134 9.90 -19.08 7.02
CA ASP A 134 9.84 -18.29 5.79
C ASP A 134 8.62 -17.37 5.78
N LEU A 135 8.69 -16.29 6.54
CA LEU A 135 7.57 -15.34 6.72
C LEU A 135 7.11 -14.74 5.39
N LEU A 136 8.05 -14.40 4.49
CA LEU A 136 7.71 -13.84 3.18
C LEU A 136 7.09 -14.91 2.26
N GLY A 137 7.49 -16.16 2.40
CA GLY A 137 6.83 -17.29 1.73
C GLY A 137 5.39 -17.49 2.18
N ALA A 138 5.12 -17.38 3.48
CA ALA A 138 3.78 -17.44 4.05
C ALA A 138 2.89 -16.30 3.55
N GLN A 139 3.41 -15.07 3.51
CA GLN A 139 2.72 -13.90 2.96
C GLN A 139 2.39 -14.08 1.48
N ARG A 140 3.36 -14.52 0.66
CA ARG A 140 3.15 -14.79 -0.76
C ARG A 140 2.10 -15.88 -0.99
N SER A 141 2.08 -16.91 -0.14
CA SER A 141 1.05 -17.96 -0.21
C SER A 141 -0.35 -17.39 0.00
N ALA A 142 -0.53 -16.52 1.00
CA ALA A 142 -1.79 -15.83 1.26
C ALA A 142 -2.24 -14.96 0.08
N ALA A 143 -1.32 -14.21 -0.53
CA ALA A 143 -1.62 -13.37 -1.70
C ALA A 143 -2.06 -14.21 -2.91
N ARG A 144 -1.45 -15.36 -3.14
CA ARG A 144 -1.83 -16.29 -4.21
C ARG A 144 -3.20 -16.93 -3.99
N GLU A 145 -3.51 -17.28 -2.75
CA GLU A 145 -4.82 -17.83 -2.35
C GLU A 145 -5.94 -16.82 -2.61
N LEU A 146 -5.72 -15.55 -2.24
CA LEU A 146 -6.64 -14.45 -2.49
C LEU A 146 -6.72 -14.02 -3.96
N GLY A 147 -5.63 -14.16 -4.71
CA GLY A 147 -5.52 -13.66 -6.08
C GLY A 147 -5.22 -12.16 -6.15
N ILE A 148 -4.67 -11.56 -5.10
CA ILE A 148 -4.21 -10.17 -5.10
C ILE A 148 -2.77 -10.05 -5.61
N ARG A 149 -2.44 -8.94 -6.25
CA ARG A 149 -1.07 -8.60 -6.61
C ARG A 149 -0.29 -8.14 -5.39
N LEU A 150 0.81 -8.83 -5.08
CA LEU A 150 1.66 -8.53 -3.93
C LEU A 150 2.98 -7.90 -4.35
N TYR A 151 3.30 -6.76 -3.77
CA TYR A 151 4.64 -6.21 -3.77
C TYR A 151 5.20 -6.34 -2.35
N MET A 152 5.93 -7.42 -2.09
CA MET A 152 6.49 -7.68 -0.76
C MET A 152 7.80 -6.95 -0.56
N SER A 153 8.17 -6.69 0.68
CA SER A 153 9.49 -6.19 1.01
C SER A 153 10.29 -7.17 1.84
N ARG A 154 11.60 -7.25 1.58
CA ARG A 154 12.56 -7.74 2.58
C ARG A 154 13.00 -6.51 3.40
N GLY A 155 12.19 -6.22 4.43
CA GLY A 155 12.52 -5.22 5.42
C GLY A 155 13.56 -5.74 6.43
N SER A 156 14.07 -4.86 7.30
CA SER A 156 15.16 -5.25 8.20
C SER A 156 15.40 -4.24 9.31
N MET A 157 16.00 -4.71 10.40
CA MET A 157 16.54 -3.92 11.51
C MET A 157 17.84 -4.56 11.98
N ASP A 158 18.90 -3.77 12.19
CA ASP A 158 20.20 -4.22 12.67
C ASP A 158 20.70 -3.44 13.90
N LEU A 159 19.99 -2.40 14.35
CA LEU A 159 20.28 -1.64 15.55
C LEU A 159 19.24 -1.93 16.64
N SER A 160 19.66 -2.62 17.70
CA SER A 160 18.84 -2.84 18.87
C SER A 160 18.97 -1.70 19.89
N VAL A 161 18.22 -1.77 20.99
CA VAL A 161 18.34 -0.84 22.13
C VAL A 161 19.79 -0.75 22.64
N LYS A 162 20.55 -1.85 22.62
CA LYS A 162 21.97 -1.84 23.03
C LYS A 162 22.85 -0.98 22.12
N ASP A 163 22.48 -0.89 20.84
CA ASP A 163 23.21 -0.17 19.80
C ASP A 163 22.66 1.24 19.57
N GLY A 164 21.73 1.69 20.44
CA GLY A 164 21.09 3.00 20.34
C GLY A 164 19.88 3.07 19.42
N GLY A 165 19.36 1.92 18.98
CA GLY A 165 18.08 1.80 18.27
C GLY A 165 16.89 1.63 19.23
N LEU A 166 15.70 1.33 18.68
CA LEU A 166 14.47 1.11 19.46
C LEU A 166 14.10 -0.38 19.62
N PRO A 167 14.35 -1.28 18.63
CA PRO A 167 13.88 -2.67 18.70
C PRO A 167 14.67 -3.49 19.73
N PRO A 168 14.03 -4.52 20.34
CA PRO A 168 14.75 -5.48 21.19
C PRO A 168 15.71 -6.36 20.37
N ASP A 169 16.73 -6.91 21.03
CA ASP A 169 17.74 -7.76 20.40
C ASP A 169 17.14 -8.96 19.65
N SER A 170 15.98 -9.45 20.08
CA SER A 170 15.33 -10.65 19.51
C SER A 170 14.76 -10.47 18.10
N VAL A 171 14.68 -9.25 17.59
CA VAL A 171 14.13 -8.95 16.26
C VAL A 171 15.11 -8.23 15.34
N VAL A 172 16.36 -8.07 15.75
CA VAL A 172 17.44 -7.53 14.90
C VAL A 172 18.30 -8.66 14.36
N GLN A 173 18.89 -8.41 13.22
CA GLN A 173 19.77 -9.36 12.51
C GLN A 173 21.09 -8.66 12.16
N THR A 174 22.12 -9.42 11.88
CA THR A 174 23.38 -8.86 11.36
C THR A 174 23.20 -8.38 9.92
N VAL A 175 24.02 -7.42 9.49
CA VAL A 175 24.01 -6.91 8.10
C VAL A 175 24.22 -8.07 7.10
N ASP A 176 25.16 -8.98 7.39
CA ASP A 176 25.46 -10.13 6.50
C ASP A 176 24.25 -11.07 6.35
N GLU A 177 23.55 -11.40 7.44
CA GLU A 177 22.34 -12.21 7.41
C GLU A 177 21.24 -11.52 6.60
N ILE A 178 21.03 -10.23 6.81
CA ILE A 178 20.03 -9.43 6.09
C ILE A 178 20.33 -9.40 4.60
N MET A 179 21.58 -9.15 4.22
CA MET A 179 21.98 -9.07 2.81
C MET A 179 21.86 -10.43 2.11
N ALA A 180 22.31 -11.51 2.75
CA ALA A 180 22.18 -12.86 2.21
C ALA A 180 20.69 -13.26 1.99
N ASP A 181 19.83 -12.97 2.98
CA ASP A 181 18.40 -13.25 2.85
C ASP A 181 17.70 -12.34 1.86
N SER A 182 18.17 -11.10 1.68
CA SER A 182 17.68 -10.17 0.66
C SER A 182 17.91 -10.72 -0.75
N VAL A 183 19.10 -11.22 -1.02
CA VAL A 183 19.43 -11.90 -2.29
C VAL A 183 18.52 -13.10 -2.50
N ARG A 184 18.40 -13.98 -1.49
CA ARG A 184 17.53 -15.15 -1.54
C ARG A 184 16.08 -14.78 -1.87
N CYS A 185 15.55 -13.76 -1.22
CA CYS A 185 14.16 -13.31 -1.43
C CYS A 185 13.95 -12.75 -2.84
N ILE A 186 14.89 -11.95 -3.35
CA ILE A 186 14.83 -11.41 -4.70
C ILE A 186 14.84 -12.56 -5.71
N GLU A 187 15.84 -13.44 -5.64
CA GLU A 187 16.00 -14.54 -6.60
C GLU A 187 14.82 -15.55 -6.57
N LYS A 188 14.22 -15.74 -5.40
CA LYS A 188 13.12 -16.70 -5.22
C LYS A 188 11.74 -16.15 -5.60
N TYR A 189 11.51 -14.85 -5.37
CA TYR A 189 10.15 -14.30 -5.39
C TYR A 189 9.94 -13.15 -6.35
N HIS A 190 10.99 -12.42 -6.75
CA HIS A 190 10.85 -11.26 -7.62
C HIS A 190 10.55 -11.70 -9.07
N ASP A 191 9.52 -11.08 -9.64
CA ASP A 191 9.15 -11.23 -11.05
C ASP A 191 8.99 -9.82 -11.62
N ASP A 192 9.86 -9.42 -12.56
CA ASP A 192 9.87 -8.10 -13.19
C ASP A 192 9.05 -8.05 -14.48
N SER A 193 8.45 -9.17 -14.88
CA SER A 193 7.65 -9.25 -16.10
C SER A 193 6.45 -8.31 -16.08
N TYR A 194 6.01 -7.89 -17.26
CA TYR A 194 4.80 -7.10 -17.42
C TYR A 194 3.57 -7.92 -16.96
N GLY A 195 2.76 -7.34 -16.08
CA GLY A 195 1.66 -8.06 -15.44
C GLY A 195 2.04 -8.91 -14.22
N ALA A 196 3.31 -8.91 -13.79
CA ALA A 196 3.78 -9.72 -12.65
C ALA A 196 2.89 -9.60 -11.42
N MET A 197 2.56 -10.74 -10.81
CA MET A 197 1.72 -10.83 -9.60
C MET A 197 2.51 -10.73 -8.29
N CYS A 198 3.86 -10.79 -8.35
CA CYS A 198 4.70 -10.68 -7.17
C CYS A 198 6.00 -9.96 -7.50
N ARG A 199 6.30 -8.87 -6.80
CA ARG A 199 7.59 -8.18 -6.85
C ARG A 199 8.18 -8.07 -5.46
N VAL A 200 9.50 -7.83 -5.38
CA VAL A 200 10.24 -7.64 -4.11
C VAL A 200 10.91 -6.27 -4.13
N ALA A 201 10.86 -5.57 -2.99
CA ALA A 201 11.65 -4.38 -2.70
C ALA A 201 12.55 -4.63 -1.49
N LEU A 202 13.60 -3.84 -1.31
CA LEU A 202 14.36 -3.80 -0.07
C LEU A 202 13.88 -2.62 0.78
N ALA A 203 13.56 -2.90 2.05
CA ALA A 203 12.92 -1.92 2.91
C ALA A 203 13.44 -1.98 4.36
N PRO A 204 14.68 -1.55 4.63
CA PRO A 204 15.13 -1.27 6.00
C PRO A 204 14.11 -0.40 6.72
N CYS A 205 13.85 -0.68 8.02
CA CYS A 205 12.69 -0.15 8.72
C CYS A 205 12.65 1.39 8.76
N SER A 206 13.71 2.01 9.30
CA SER A 206 13.78 3.47 9.48
C SER A 206 15.19 3.91 9.86
N PRO A 207 15.59 5.17 9.65
CA PRO A 207 16.93 5.64 10.01
C PRO A 207 17.31 5.45 11.47
N PHE A 208 16.34 5.37 12.38
CA PHE A 208 16.60 5.19 13.81
C PHE A 208 16.69 3.72 14.28
N SER A 209 16.42 2.77 13.40
CA SER A 209 16.46 1.31 13.71
C SER A 209 17.44 0.53 12.82
N VAL A 210 18.16 1.24 11.93
CA VAL A 210 19.13 0.62 11.01
C VAL A 210 20.44 1.40 10.96
N SER A 211 21.53 0.70 10.68
CA SER A 211 22.87 1.30 10.52
C SER A 211 23.05 1.97 9.16
N ALA A 212 23.99 2.92 9.10
CA ALA A 212 24.43 3.51 7.81
C ALA A 212 24.95 2.46 6.83
N GLU A 213 25.59 1.42 7.34
CA GLU A 213 26.13 0.32 6.54
C GLU A 213 25.01 -0.48 5.90
N LEU A 214 23.98 -0.87 6.65
CA LEU A 214 22.82 -1.58 6.10
C LEU A 214 22.10 -0.75 5.04
N LEU A 215 21.88 0.54 5.29
CA LEU A 215 21.23 1.43 4.31
C LEU A 215 22.05 1.51 3.01
N ARG A 216 23.38 1.69 3.12
CA ARG A 216 24.27 1.78 1.95
C ARG A 216 24.28 0.48 1.14
N GLN A 217 24.46 -0.67 1.81
CA GLN A 217 24.46 -1.97 1.15
C GLN A 217 23.12 -2.29 0.51
N SER A 218 22.00 -1.96 1.17
CA SER A 218 20.65 -2.12 0.60
C SER A 218 20.47 -1.29 -0.67
N ALA A 219 20.95 -0.04 -0.70
CA ALA A 219 20.87 0.82 -1.87
C ALA A 219 21.69 0.28 -3.05
N ILE A 220 22.88 -0.26 -2.77
CA ILE A 220 23.73 -0.89 -3.80
C ILE A 220 23.08 -2.16 -4.35
N LEU A 221 22.63 -3.05 -3.45
CA LEU A 221 22.01 -4.32 -3.82
C LEU A 221 20.72 -4.12 -4.62
N ALA A 222 19.87 -3.19 -4.20
CA ALA A 222 18.61 -2.90 -4.89
C ALA A 222 18.86 -2.49 -6.35
N ARG A 223 19.83 -1.63 -6.61
CA ARG A 223 20.19 -1.20 -7.96
C ARG A 223 20.87 -2.29 -8.79
N GLN A 224 21.66 -3.16 -8.15
CA GLN A 224 22.25 -4.32 -8.80
C GLN A 224 21.19 -5.30 -9.32
N TYR A 225 20.10 -5.50 -8.56
CA TYR A 225 19.02 -6.41 -8.91
C TYR A 225 17.81 -5.71 -9.55
N HIS A 226 17.90 -4.40 -9.80
CA HIS A 226 16.82 -3.59 -10.37
C HIS A 226 15.50 -3.66 -9.57
N VAL A 227 15.61 -3.82 -8.25
CA VAL A 227 14.49 -3.73 -7.31
C VAL A 227 14.44 -2.35 -6.65
N ARG A 228 13.30 -1.98 -6.09
CA ARG A 228 13.09 -0.65 -5.52
C ARG A 228 13.42 -0.61 -4.03
N LEU A 229 13.51 0.61 -3.50
CA LEU A 229 13.86 0.93 -2.12
C LEU A 229 12.72 1.64 -1.41
N HIS A 230 12.44 1.22 -0.17
CA HIS A 230 11.44 1.83 0.68
C HIS A 230 11.89 1.91 2.13
N THR A 231 11.46 2.95 2.86
CA THR A 231 11.64 3.07 4.32
C THR A 231 10.68 4.13 4.87
N HIS A 232 10.48 4.14 6.20
CA HIS A 232 9.84 5.27 6.88
C HIS A 232 10.81 6.45 6.94
N LEU A 233 10.32 7.66 6.70
CA LEU A 233 11.15 8.86 6.78
C LEU A 233 10.34 10.12 7.10
N CYS A 234 10.88 10.94 8.00
CA CYS A 234 10.31 12.23 8.39
C CYS A 234 8.85 12.12 8.87
N GLU A 235 8.55 11.06 9.62
CA GLU A 235 7.21 10.82 10.15
C GLU A 235 6.91 11.71 11.36
N THR A 236 7.84 11.78 12.33
CA THR A 236 7.65 12.53 13.58
C THR A 236 8.77 13.51 13.85
N LYS A 237 8.52 14.47 14.74
CA LYS A 237 9.56 15.37 15.24
C LYS A 237 10.60 14.62 16.09
N ASP A 238 10.23 13.53 16.73
CA ASP A 238 11.15 12.71 17.51
C ASP A 238 12.20 12.07 16.60
N GLU A 239 11.81 11.58 15.42
CA GLU A 239 12.76 11.10 14.40
C GLU A 239 13.74 12.21 13.97
N GLU A 240 13.23 13.40 13.66
CA GLU A 240 14.07 14.55 13.29
C GLU A 240 15.07 14.87 14.40
N ASN A 241 14.60 14.99 15.65
CA ASN A 241 15.45 15.29 16.81
C ASN A 241 16.49 14.19 17.06
N PHE A 242 16.08 12.92 16.95
CA PHE A 242 16.96 11.77 17.07
C PHE A 242 18.11 11.82 16.03
N MET A 243 17.80 12.08 14.77
CA MET A 243 18.80 12.16 13.71
C MET A 243 19.73 13.38 13.87
N LEU A 244 19.20 14.53 14.25
CA LEU A 244 20.00 15.72 14.53
C LEU A 244 20.95 15.49 15.71
N GLN A 245 20.51 14.79 16.74
CA GLN A 245 21.34 14.47 17.89
C GLN A 245 22.44 13.43 17.57
N ARG A 246 22.09 12.38 16.82
CA ARG A 246 23.01 11.28 16.50
C ARG A 246 23.97 11.62 15.35
N GLU A 247 23.46 12.21 14.27
CA GLU A 247 24.20 12.41 13.02
C GLU A 247 24.55 13.90 12.75
N GLY A 248 23.93 14.84 13.47
CA GLY A 248 24.10 16.28 13.27
C GLY A 248 23.43 16.83 12.00
N ILE A 249 22.63 16.02 11.31
CA ILE A 249 21.95 16.37 10.04
C ILE A 249 20.52 15.88 10.01
N ARG A 250 19.70 16.46 9.13
CA ARG A 250 18.30 16.08 8.97
C ARG A 250 18.15 14.70 8.31
N PRO A 251 17.02 13.99 8.55
CA PRO A 251 16.80 12.63 8.02
C PRO A 251 16.99 12.52 6.52
N LEU A 252 16.43 13.40 5.70
CA LEU A 252 16.55 13.32 4.23
C LEU A 252 17.98 13.56 3.75
N GLU A 253 18.72 14.47 4.38
CA GLU A 253 20.14 14.69 4.05
C GLU A 253 20.97 13.45 4.36
N TYR A 254 20.70 12.79 5.50
CA TYR A 254 21.33 11.52 5.85
C TYR A 254 21.07 10.45 4.80
N MET A 255 19.81 10.27 4.40
CA MET A 255 19.43 9.30 3.36
C MET A 255 20.08 9.62 2.01
N ALA A 256 20.13 10.90 1.62
CA ALA A 256 20.81 11.34 0.40
C ALA A 256 22.29 10.94 0.36
N ARG A 257 23.03 11.12 1.49
CA ARG A 257 24.44 10.72 1.63
C ARG A 257 24.66 9.21 1.50
N LEU A 258 23.64 8.41 1.79
CA LEU A 258 23.66 6.94 1.73
C LEU A 258 23.11 6.39 0.40
N GLY A 259 22.81 7.25 -0.57
CA GLY A 259 22.32 6.85 -1.89
C GLY A 259 20.83 6.58 -1.97
N TRP A 260 20.02 7.07 -1.04
CA TRP A 260 18.59 6.84 -0.96
C TRP A 260 17.77 7.96 -1.61
N LEU A 261 18.17 8.40 -2.79
CA LEU A 261 17.39 9.30 -3.65
C LEU A 261 17.35 8.76 -5.08
N GLY A 262 16.22 8.90 -5.73
CA GLY A 262 16.00 8.44 -7.10
C GLY A 262 14.54 8.10 -7.33
N ASP A 263 14.18 7.86 -8.58
CA ASP A 263 12.85 7.39 -8.98
C ASP A 263 12.59 5.93 -8.59
N ASP A 264 13.63 5.23 -8.15
CA ASP A 264 13.60 3.88 -7.57
C ASP A 264 13.34 3.87 -6.05
N VAL A 265 13.15 5.04 -5.42
CA VAL A 265 13.00 5.21 -3.96
C VAL A 265 11.68 5.90 -3.63
N TRP A 266 10.98 5.41 -2.61
CA TRP A 266 9.88 6.15 -2.00
C TRP A 266 9.87 5.98 -0.48
N PHE A 267 9.41 7.02 0.23
CA PHE A 267 9.34 7.06 1.68
C PHE A 267 7.90 7.01 2.17
N ALA A 268 7.64 6.32 3.27
CA ALA A 268 6.37 6.41 3.97
C ALA A 268 6.31 7.70 4.81
N HIS A 269 5.10 8.25 4.93
CA HIS A 269 4.70 9.43 5.71
C HIS A 269 5.20 10.76 5.16
N GLY A 270 6.49 11.08 5.25
CA GLY A 270 7.08 12.31 4.70
C GLY A 270 6.47 13.61 5.24
N ILE A 271 6.10 13.64 6.53
CA ILE A 271 5.33 14.73 7.15
C ILE A 271 6.18 15.97 7.35
N HIS A 272 7.41 15.79 7.86
CA HIS A 272 8.27 16.87 8.34
C HIS A 272 9.35 17.29 7.34
N PHE A 273 9.12 17.15 6.04
CA PHE A 273 10.01 17.72 5.02
C PHE A 273 9.89 19.24 4.98
N ASN A 274 11.03 19.93 4.86
CA ASN A 274 11.10 21.36 4.62
C ASN A 274 11.02 21.70 3.11
N ASP A 275 11.03 22.99 2.77
CA ASP A 275 10.89 23.44 1.38
C ASP A 275 12.02 22.98 0.46
N GLU A 276 13.27 22.92 0.99
CA GLU A 276 14.43 22.48 0.21
C GLU A 276 14.37 20.98 -0.03
N GLU A 277 13.95 20.23 0.97
CA GLU A 277 13.74 18.80 0.89
C GLU A 277 12.64 18.42 -0.10
N LEU A 278 11.50 19.14 -0.13
CA LEU A 278 10.46 18.94 -1.13
C LEU A 278 10.97 19.18 -2.56
N ARG A 279 11.76 20.25 -2.76
CA ARG A 279 12.39 20.52 -4.08
C ARG A 279 13.41 19.43 -4.45
N LEU A 280 14.12 18.86 -3.48
CA LEU A 280 15.06 17.77 -3.71
C LEU A 280 14.31 16.50 -4.15
N LEU A 281 13.24 16.11 -3.45
CA LEU A 281 12.38 14.98 -3.83
C LEU A 281 11.84 15.15 -5.26
N ALA A 282 11.35 16.34 -5.61
CA ALA A 282 10.84 16.63 -6.95
C ALA A 282 11.93 16.48 -8.04
N ARG A 283 13.15 17.02 -7.80
CA ARG A 283 14.26 16.93 -8.76
C ARG A 283 14.79 15.51 -8.95
N THR A 284 14.76 14.69 -7.91
CA THR A 284 15.27 13.31 -7.95
C THR A 284 14.21 12.28 -8.38
N GLY A 285 12.93 12.68 -8.40
CA GLY A 285 11.83 11.76 -8.65
C GLY A 285 11.53 10.83 -7.47
N THR A 286 12.13 11.09 -6.30
CA THR A 286 11.89 10.30 -5.08
C THR A 286 10.46 10.51 -4.59
N GLY A 287 9.75 9.41 -4.30
CA GLY A 287 8.33 9.46 -4.01
C GLY A 287 7.97 9.42 -2.53
N VAL A 288 6.68 9.67 -2.23
CA VAL A 288 6.11 9.65 -0.88
C VAL A 288 4.81 8.84 -0.87
N ALA A 289 4.68 7.89 0.05
CA ALA A 289 3.45 7.19 0.39
C ALA A 289 2.74 7.94 1.53
N HIS A 290 1.61 8.55 1.23
CA HIS A 290 0.80 9.28 2.21
C HIS A 290 -0.12 8.34 2.98
N CYS A 291 -0.06 8.37 4.32
CA CYS A 291 -0.81 7.49 5.23
C CYS A 291 -1.68 8.34 6.18
N PRO A 292 -2.76 8.99 5.69
CA PRO A 292 -3.47 10.02 6.45
C PRO A 292 -4.06 9.53 7.77
N ILE A 293 -4.72 8.37 7.83
CA ILE A 293 -5.34 7.86 9.06
C ILE A 293 -4.27 7.53 10.11
N SER A 294 -3.21 6.81 9.73
CA SER A 294 -2.11 6.49 10.63
C SER A 294 -1.43 7.75 11.18
N ASN A 295 -1.14 8.72 10.31
CA ASN A 295 -0.54 10.00 10.72
C ASN A 295 -1.41 10.76 11.73
N MET A 296 -2.75 10.68 11.59
CA MET A 296 -3.69 11.28 12.53
C MET A 296 -3.76 10.50 13.84
N LYS A 297 -3.83 9.17 13.78
CA LYS A 297 -3.93 8.32 14.98
C LYS A 297 -2.68 8.42 15.86
N LEU A 298 -1.49 8.40 15.27
CA LEU A 298 -0.21 8.54 15.99
C LEU A 298 0.16 9.99 16.30
N ALA A 299 -0.72 10.95 15.97
CA ALA A 299 -0.49 12.38 16.15
C ALA A 299 0.82 12.87 15.48
N SER A 300 1.26 12.20 14.41
CA SER A 300 2.52 12.49 13.70
C SER A 300 2.48 13.85 12.99
N GLY A 301 1.31 14.30 12.53
CA GLY A 301 1.09 15.58 11.87
C GLY A 301 0.40 15.47 10.52
N VAL A 302 0.41 16.56 9.74
CA VAL A 302 -0.19 16.64 8.40
C VAL A 302 0.90 16.79 7.36
N ALA A 303 1.03 15.79 6.46
CA ALA A 303 1.99 15.83 5.36
C ALA A 303 1.65 16.95 4.37
N ARG A 304 2.67 17.54 3.76
CA ARG A 304 2.57 18.70 2.83
C ARG A 304 2.20 18.27 1.41
N ILE A 305 1.13 17.45 1.29
CA ILE A 305 0.71 16.86 0.01
C ILE A 305 0.38 17.89 -1.06
N PRO A 306 -0.36 19.01 -0.75
CA PRO A 306 -0.63 20.02 -1.76
C PRO A 306 0.64 20.60 -2.39
N GLU A 307 1.66 20.89 -1.58
CA GLU A 307 2.94 21.43 -2.04
C GLU A 307 3.76 20.36 -2.80
N MET A 308 3.73 19.10 -2.34
CA MET A 308 4.38 17.99 -3.05
C MET A 308 3.82 17.83 -4.46
N LEU A 309 2.48 17.82 -4.60
CA LEU A 309 1.81 17.71 -5.90
C LEU A 309 2.13 18.91 -6.79
N ALA A 310 2.11 20.13 -6.25
CA ALA A 310 2.43 21.35 -6.99
C ALA A 310 3.89 21.38 -7.50
N LEU A 311 4.82 20.74 -6.78
CA LEU A 311 6.23 20.61 -7.17
C LEU A 311 6.50 19.40 -8.09
N GLY A 312 5.50 18.53 -8.29
CA GLY A 312 5.65 17.31 -9.09
C GLY A 312 6.34 16.15 -8.37
N VAL A 313 6.40 16.17 -7.04
CA VAL A 313 6.85 15.00 -6.24
C VAL A 313 5.88 13.85 -6.50
N PRO A 314 6.36 12.64 -6.81
CA PRO A 314 5.50 11.48 -6.91
C PRO A 314 4.84 11.16 -5.56
N VAL A 315 3.51 11.12 -5.51
CA VAL A 315 2.75 10.81 -4.29
C VAL A 315 1.80 9.67 -4.56
N GLY A 316 1.81 8.67 -3.68
CA GLY A 316 0.83 7.59 -3.60
C GLY A 316 0.06 7.64 -2.29
N LEU A 317 -1.00 6.83 -2.19
CA LEU A 317 -1.81 6.68 -0.98
C LEU A 317 -1.59 5.31 -0.35
N ALA A 318 -1.69 5.22 0.96
CA ALA A 318 -1.48 3.98 1.70
C ALA A 318 -2.25 3.93 3.02
N VAL A 319 -2.57 2.72 3.46
CA VAL A 319 -3.27 2.50 4.74
C VAL A 319 -2.34 2.43 5.94
N ASP A 320 -1.04 2.09 5.71
CA ASP A 320 -0.10 1.75 6.78
C ASP A 320 -0.48 0.46 7.55
N GLY A 321 0.18 0.18 8.66
CA GLY A 321 -0.11 -0.98 9.49
C GLY A 321 -1.44 -0.90 10.22
N SER A 322 -2.10 -2.05 10.34
CA SER A 322 -3.40 -2.12 11.01
C SER A 322 -3.34 -1.84 12.53
N ALA A 323 -2.16 -1.77 13.16
CA ALA A 323 -2.05 -1.33 14.54
C ALA A 323 -2.04 0.21 14.67
N SER A 324 -1.70 0.94 13.61
CA SER A 324 -1.72 2.41 13.53
C SER A 324 -2.93 2.97 12.77
N ASN A 325 -3.66 2.14 12.02
CA ASN A 325 -4.87 2.51 11.27
C ASN A 325 -6.15 1.92 11.89
N ASP A 326 -6.05 0.75 12.52
CA ASP A 326 -7.12 -0.14 12.97
C ASP A 326 -7.98 -0.74 11.83
N GLY A 327 -7.70 -0.41 10.57
CA GLY A 327 -8.33 -0.94 9.37
C GLY A 327 -7.33 -1.29 8.28
N SER A 328 -7.85 -1.80 7.15
CA SER A 328 -7.13 -2.00 5.89
C SER A 328 -8.05 -1.60 4.73
N SER A 329 -8.59 -0.37 4.77
CA SER A 329 -9.50 0.16 3.74
C SER A 329 -8.91 1.36 3.04
N LEU A 330 -8.37 1.16 1.82
CA LEU A 330 -7.84 2.28 1.03
C LEU A 330 -8.95 3.24 0.54
N LEU A 331 -10.20 2.78 0.45
CA LEU A 331 -11.36 3.66 0.18
C LEU A 331 -11.59 4.68 1.30
N GLU A 332 -11.36 4.29 2.55
CA GLU A 332 -11.49 5.18 3.70
C GLU A 332 -10.39 6.24 3.68
N GLU A 333 -9.16 5.86 3.32
CA GLU A 333 -8.04 6.79 3.16
C GLU A 333 -8.35 7.90 2.14
N LEU A 334 -9.03 7.57 1.03
CA LEU A 334 -9.42 8.57 0.02
C LEU A 334 -10.24 9.70 0.64
N ARG A 335 -11.25 9.34 1.43
CA ARG A 335 -12.12 10.35 2.05
C ARG A 335 -11.42 11.12 3.16
N VAL A 336 -10.63 10.44 3.99
CA VAL A 336 -9.88 11.09 5.07
C VAL A 336 -8.83 12.03 4.51
N ALA A 337 -8.07 11.62 3.49
CA ALA A 337 -7.10 12.48 2.81
C ALA A 337 -7.76 13.75 2.26
N PHE A 338 -8.91 13.61 1.58
CA PHE A 338 -9.65 14.78 1.06
C PHE A 338 -10.05 15.74 2.18
N LEU A 339 -10.69 15.24 3.25
CA LEU A 339 -11.16 16.10 4.34
C LEU A 339 -10.01 16.74 5.12
N LEU A 340 -8.94 15.99 5.39
CA LEU A 340 -7.75 16.46 6.10
C LEU A 340 -7.11 17.63 5.35
N HIS A 341 -6.88 17.48 4.04
CA HIS A 341 -6.26 18.53 3.24
C HIS A 341 -7.21 19.71 3.00
N ARG A 342 -8.52 19.49 2.86
CA ARG A 342 -9.50 20.57 2.82
C ARG A 342 -9.46 21.43 4.08
N LEU A 343 -9.38 20.80 5.24
CA LEU A 343 -9.27 21.50 6.52
C LEU A 343 -7.93 22.28 6.62
N HIS A 344 -6.81 21.66 6.22
CA HIS A 344 -5.47 22.20 6.41
C HIS A 344 -5.08 23.26 5.35
N ALA A 345 -5.37 23.00 4.07
CA ALA A 345 -4.89 23.80 2.94
C ALA A 345 -6.00 24.59 2.20
N SER A 346 -7.26 24.50 2.63
CA SER A 346 -8.39 25.24 2.06
C SER A 346 -8.48 25.09 0.53
N ARG A 347 -8.33 26.17 -0.24
CA ARG A 347 -8.45 26.17 -1.71
C ARG A 347 -7.29 25.48 -2.43
N GLN A 348 -6.16 25.29 -1.77
CA GLN A 348 -4.99 24.61 -2.33
C GLN A 348 -5.03 23.08 -2.14
N ALA A 349 -6.06 22.58 -1.44
CA ALA A 349 -6.23 21.14 -1.24
C ALA A 349 -6.49 20.43 -2.57
N PRO A 350 -5.98 19.20 -2.74
CA PRO A 350 -6.29 18.36 -3.90
C PRO A 350 -7.79 18.08 -3.98
N THR A 351 -8.30 17.94 -5.20
CA THR A 351 -9.68 17.54 -5.44
C THR A 351 -9.91 16.06 -5.10
N GLY A 352 -11.17 15.62 -5.02
CA GLY A 352 -11.46 14.18 -4.84
C GLY A 352 -10.86 13.32 -5.94
N TYR A 353 -10.81 13.83 -7.18
CA TYR A 353 -10.20 13.14 -8.31
C TYR A 353 -8.66 13.09 -8.21
N ASP A 354 -8.01 14.17 -7.73
CA ASP A 354 -6.55 14.13 -7.49
C ASP A 354 -6.19 13.08 -6.45
N ILE A 355 -7.01 12.95 -5.39
CA ILE A 355 -6.82 11.89 -4.37
C ILE A 355 -7.01 10.49 -4.98
N LEU A 356 -8.01 10.28 -5.85
CA LEU A 356 -8.17 9.01 -6.57
C LEU A 356 -6.94 8.71 -7.44
N LYS A 357 -6.41 9.70 -8.15
CA LYS A 357 -5.18 9.53 -8.94
C LYS A 357 -3.96 9.18 -8.08
N MET A 358 -3.86 9.71 -6.87
CA MET A 358 -2.82 9.30 -5.91
C MET A 358 -2.95 7.81 -5.55
N ALA A 359 -4.17 7.32 -5.32
CA ALA A 359 -4.43 5.93 -4.93
C ALA A 359 -4.36 4.91 -6.09
N THR A 360 -4.24 5.37 -7.32
CA THR A 360 -4.22 4.57 -8.55
C THR A 360 -2.89 4.76 -9.30
N ARG A 361 -2.84 5.59 -10.35
CA ARG A 361 -1.64 5.81 -11.17
C ARG A 361 -0.46 6.41 -10.39
N GLY A 362 -0.71 7.26 -9.40
CA GLY A 362 0.33 7.82 -8.53
C GLY A 362 1.00 6.74 -7.69
N SER A 363 0.21 5.89 -7.05
CA SER A 363 0.67 4.72 -6.30
C SER A 363 1.40 3.71 -7.20
N ALA A 364 0.87 3.42 -8.39
CA ALA A 364 1.53 2.55 -9.37
C ALA A 364 2.91 3.08 -9.76
N ARG A 365 3.04 4.40 -9.96
CA ARG A 365 4.33 5.07 -10.24
C ARG A 365 5.34 4.87 -9.11
N LEU A 366 4.93 4.99 -7.83
CA LEU A 366 5.82 4.73 -6.69
C LEU A 366 6.35 3.30 -6.71
N LEU A 367 5.51 2.34 -7.10
CA LEU A 367 5.89 0.94 -7.21
C LEU A 367 6.66 0.61 -8.51
N GLY A 368 6.95 1.61 -9.37
CA GLY A 368 7.59 1.40 -10.66
C GLY A 368 6.76 0.51 -11.59
N ARG A 369 5.44 0.67 -11.56
CA ARG A 369 4.47 -0.10 -12.36
C ARG A 369 3.77 0.81 -13.36
N ASP A 370 3.99 0.55 -14.62
CA ASP A 370 3.29 1.21 -15.74
C ASP A 370 2.15 0.38 -16.30
N ASP A 371 2.02 -0.86 -15.84
CA ASP A 371 1.04 -1.86 -16.29
C ASP A 371 -0.27 -1.84 -15.49
N ILE A 372 -0.36 -1.11 -14.37
CA ILE A 372 -1.52 -1.00 -13.47
C ILE A 372 -1.86 0.46 -13.16
N GLY A 373 -2.93 0.71 -12.40
CA GLY A 373 -3.31 2.04 -11.90
C GLY A 373 -4.10 2.91 -12.87
N GLN A 374 -4.41 2.40 -14.06
CA GLN A 374 -5.26 3.07 -15.05
C GLN A 374 -6.00 2.04 -15.92
N LEU A 375 -7.14 2.43 -16.50
CA LEU A 375 -7.90 1.59 -17.41
C LEU A 375 -7.66 2.04 -18.86
N SER A 376 -6.72 1.35 -19.52
CA SER A 376 -6.34 1.58 -20.92
C SER A 376 -6.03 0.26 -21.61
N VAL A 377 -6.21 0.20 -22.92
CA VAL A 377 -5.86 -0.98 -23.72
C VAL A 377 -4.38 -1.33 -23.52
N GLY A 378 -4.11 -2.61 -23.29
CA GLY A 378 -2.77 -3.16 -23.02
C GLY A 378 -2.38 -3.19 -21.53
N LYS A 379 -3.08 -2.51 -20.63
CA LYS A 379 -2.84 -2.56 -19.19
C LYS A 379 -3.46 -3.80 -18.56
N CYS A 380 -3.02 -4.14 -17.36
CA CYS A 380 -3.64 -5.19 -16.57
C CYS A 380 -5.12 -4.87 -16.31
N ALA A 381 -5.95 -5.89 -16.39
CA ALA A 381 -7.36 -5.77 -16.08
C ALA A 381 -7.58 -5.79 -14.54
N ASP A 382 -7.09 -4.73 -13.90
CA ASP A 382 -7.21 -4.47 -12.47
C ASP A 382 -8.21 -3.33 -12.27
N LEU A 383 -9.40 -3.64 -11.75
CA LEU A 383 -10.47 -2.67 -11.59
C LEU A 383 -11.41 -3.03 -10.42
N PHE A 384 -12.20 -2.07 -10.00
CA PHE A 384 -13.33 -2.33 -9.10
C PHE A 384 -14.57 -1.57 -9.55
N MET A 385 -15.75 -2.05 -9.10
CA MET A 385 -17.03 -1.44 -9.44
C MET A 385 -17.93 -1.30 -8.23
N ILE A 386 -18.72 -0.24 -8.23
CA ILE A 386 -19.66 0.14 -7.17
C ILE A 386 -21.01 0.43 -7.81
N ASP A 387 -22.09 -0.13 -7.26
CA ASP A 387 -23.47 0.14 -7.72
C ASP A 387 -23.86 1.59 -7.38
N SER A 388 -24.10 2.40 -8.39
CA SER A 388 -24.47 3.83 -8.27
C SER A 388 -25.86 4.04 -7.62
N ARG A 389 -26.68 2.98 -7.50
CA ARG A 389 -28.02 3.05 -6.88
C ARG A 389 -27.97 3.00 -5.34
N ARG A 390 -26.80 2.82 -4.74
CA ARG A 390 -26.64 2.90 -3.29
C ARG A 390 -27.13 4.24 -2.75
N LEU A 391 -27.82 4.23 -1.60
CA LEU A 391 -28.40 5.46 -1.03
C LEU A 391 -27.37 6.58 -0.79
N GLU A 392 -26.16 6.21 -0.37
CA GLU A 392 -25.07 7.18 -0.16
C GLU A 392 -24.57 7.83 -1.45
N LEU A 393 -24.89 7.28 -2.62
CA LEU A 393 -24.50 7.77 -3.93
C LEU A 393 -25.61 8.53 -4.68
N VAL A 394 -26.80 8.64 -4.10
CA VAL A 394 -27.91 9.38 -4.72
C VAL A 394 -27.50 10.85 -4.94
N GLY A 395 -27.60 11.33 -6.18
CA GLY A 395 -27.24 12.69 -6.56
C GLY A 395 -25.74 12.89 -6.85
N CYS A 396 -24.94 11.82 -6.96
CA CYS A 396 -23.49 11.89 -7.15
C CYS A 396 -23.02 11.73 -8.61
N ASP A 397 -23.94 11.56 -9.56
CA ASP A 397 -23.62 11.27 -10.98
C ASP A 397 -22.89 12.39 -11.73
N GLN A 398 -22.80 13.59 -11.13
CA GLN A 398 -22.20 14.77 -11.78
C GLN A 398 -20.67 14.67 -11.89
N ASP A 399 -20.00 13.97 -10.96
CA ASP A 399 -18.54 13.85 -10.92
C ASP A 399 -18.13 12.50 -10.32
N ALA A 400 -18.18 11.44 -11.13
CA ALA A 400 -17.76 10.10 -10.72
C ALA A 400 -16.28 10.05 -10.30
N GLY A 401 -15.43 10.90 -10.88
CA GLY A 401 -14.00 10.93 -10.54
C GLY A 401 -13.74 11.33 -9.09
N SER A 402 -14.50 12.30 -8.58
CA SER A 402 -14.30 12.84 -7.22
C SER A 402 -15.11 12.14 -6.14
N VAL A 403 -16.11 11.31 -6.48
CA VAL A 403 -17.09 10.78 -5.51
C VAL A 403 -16.45 10.01 -4.36
N LEU A 404 -15.39 9.24 -4.65
CA LEU A 404 -14.71 8.42 -3.63
C LEU A 404 -14.01 9.27 -2.56
N GLY A 405 -13.44 10.42 -2.94
CA GLY A 405 -12.84 11.36 -2.01
C GLY A 405 -13.86 12.27 -1.32
N THR A 406 -14.88 12.74 -2.03
CA THR A 406 -15.83 13.75 -1.52
C THR A 406 -16.98 13.11 -0.70
N VAL A 407 -17.68 12.15 -1.27
CA VAL A 407 -18.80 11.44 -0.62
C VAL A 407 -18.27 10.27 0.21
N GLY A 408 -17.34 9.53 -0.36
CA GLY A 408 -16.83 8.28 0.19
C GLY A 408 -17.82 7.14 -0.02
N VAL A 409 -17.32 5.93 0.10
CA VAL A 409 -18.11 4.71 0.01
C VAL A 409 -17.95 3.92 1.31
N ARG A 410 -19.09 3.53 1.89
CA ARG A 410 -19.11 2.75 3.13
C ARG A 410 -19.37 1.29 2.80
N GLY A 411 -18.52 0.44 3.36
CA GLY A 411 -18.61 -1.01 3.15
C GLY A 411 -17.96 -1.48 1.84
N PRO A 412 -18.06 -2.79 1.54
CA PRO A 412 -17.39 -3.42 0.43
C PRO A 412 -17.88 -2.91 -0.94
N VAL A 413 -17.00 -2.95 -1.93
CA VAL A 413 -17.36 -2.71 -3.34
C VAL A 413 -18.14 -3.91 -3.92
N ASP A 414 -18.87 -3.70 -5.01
CA ASP A 414 -19.65 -4.77 -5.60
C ASP A 414 -18.80 -5.80 -6.35
N TYR A 415 -17.76 -5.32 -7.04
CA TYR A 415 -16.79 -6.18 -7.74
C TYR A 415 -15.37 -5.65 -7.57
N THR A 416 -14.44 -6.57 -7.40
CA THR A 416 -13.00 -6.34 -7.59
C THR A 416 -12.47 -7.37 -8.58
N VAL A 417 -11.74 -6.89 -9.58
CA VAL A 417 -11.13 -7.71 -10.63
C VAL A 417 -9.62 -7.50 -10.56
N VAL A 418 -8.87 -8.58 -10.45
CA VAL A 418 -7.40 -8.59 -10.45
C VAL A 418 -6.91 -9.46 -11.60
N GLN A 419 -6.09 -8.91 -12.47
CA GLN A 419 -5.57 -9.62 -13.63
C GLN A 419 -6.70 -10.29 -14.45
N GLY A 420 -7.80 -9.57 -14.67
CA GLY A 420 -8.96 -10.08 -15.43
C GLY A 420 -9.80 -11.14 -14.72
N ARG A 421 -9.48 -11.47 -13.47
CA ARG A 421 -10.21 -12.44 -12.66
C ARG A 421 -11.06 -11.73 -11.62
N VAL A 422 -12.34 -12.03 -11.53
CA VAL A 422 -13.22 -11.55 -10.46
C VAL A 422 -12.77 -12.19 -9.14
N THR A 423 -12.40 -11.37 -8.17
CA THR A 423 -11.93 -11.78 -6.84
C THR A 423 -12.89 -11.37 -5.73
N VAL A 424 -13.68 -10.31 -5.95
CA VAL A 424 -14.81 -9.90 -5.10
C VAL A 424 -16.07 -9.81 -5.95
N ARG A 425 -17.17 -10.36 -5.46
CA ARG A 425 -18.49 -10.30 -6.09
C ARG A 425 -19.53 -10.00 -5.02
N GLN A 426 -20.36 -8.97 -5.26
CA GLN A 426 -21.41 -8.52 -4.33
C GLN A 426 -20.87 -8.32 -2.89
N GLY A 427 -19.65 -7.74 -2.78
CA GLY A 427 -19.03 -7.46 -1.50
C GLY A 427 -18.36 -8.64 -0.80
N HIS A 428 -18.32 -9.82 -1.43
CA HIS A 428 -17.72 -11.04 -0.88
C HIS A 428 -16.53 -11.52 -1.67
N LEU A 429 -15.48 -11.98 -0.99
CA LEU A 429 -14.37 -12.68 -1.61
C LEU A 429 -14.87 -14.00 -2.22
N VAL A 430 -14.51 -14.25 -3.50
CA VAL A 430 -14.89 -15.49 -4.19
C VAL A 430 -13.75 -16.50 -4.27
N THR A 431 -12.57 -16.14 -3.80
CA THR A 431 -11.35 -16.94 -3.86
C THR A 431 -11.09 -17.73 -2.58
N VAL A 432 -11.66 -17.30 -1.45
CA VAL A 432 -11.53 -17.93 -0.13
C VAL A 432 -12.88 -17.95 0.59
N ASN A 433 -12.99 -18.82 1.60
CA ASN A 433 -14.12 -18.80 2.52
C ASN A 433 -13.86 -17.79 3.65
N GLU A 434 -14.50 -16.62 3.58
CA GLU A 434 -14.30 -15.52 4.53
C GLU A 434 -14.58 -15.92 5.99
N GLU A 435 -15.63 -16.71 6.24
CA GLU A 435 -16.02 -17.15 7.58
C GLU A 435 -14.96 -18.09 8.18
N LEU A 436 -14.40 -18.97 7.35
CA LEU A 436 -13.31 -19.87 7.75
C LEU A 436 -12.06 -19.07 8.08
N VAL A 437 -11.64 -18.16 7.19
CA VAL A 437 -10.47 -17.29 7.40
C VAL A 437 -10.65 -16.49 8.69
N ALA A 438 -11.78 -15.82 8.88
CA ALA A 438 -12.06 -15.01 10.07
C ALA A 438 -12.01 -15.86 11.36
N ARG A 439 -12.56 -17.06 11.34
CA ARG A 439 -12.53 -17.99 12.49
C ARG A 439 -11.12 -18.42 12.83
N GLU A 440 -10.34 -18.86 11.83
CA GLU A 440 -8.95 -19.31 12.01
C GLU A 440 -8.05 -18.15 12.48
N ALA A 441 -8.18 -16.98 11.85
CA ALA A 441 -7.45 -15.78 12.21
C ALA A 441 -7.75 -15.33 13.66
N ASN A 442 -9.03 -15.32 14.07
CA ASN A 442 -9.40 -14.98 15.45
C ASN A 442 -8.86 -15.99 16.47
N ASN A 443 -8.86 -17.29 16.15
CA ASN A 443 -8.28 -18.29 17.03
C ASN A 443 -6.77 -18.07 17.18
N LYS A 444 -6.04 -17.98 16.07
CA LYS A 444 -4.58 -17.73 16.09
C LYS A 444 -4.24 -16.40 16.76
N CYS A 445 -5.01 -15.34 16.54
CA CYS A 445 -4.81 -14.05 17.18
C CYS A 445 -4.92 -14.14 18.71
N ARG A 446 -5.92 -14.87 19.26
CA ARG A 446 -6.02 -15.08 20.70
C ARG A 446 -4.82 -15.83 21.27
N ASP A 447 -4.38 -16.90 20.60
CA ASP A 447 -3.21 -17.67 21.04
C ASP A 447 -1.93 -16.82 20.96
N TYR A 448 -1.79 -16.03 19.91
CA TYR A 448 -0.66 -15.13 19.70
C TYR A 448 -0.57 -14.05 20.80
N LEU A 449 -1.68 -13.41 21.14
CA LEU A 449 -1.73 -12.37 22.17
C LEU A 449 -1.67 -12.92 23.60
N ALA A 450 -2.05 -14.16 23.83
CA ALA A 450 -1.97 -14.80 25.16
C ALA A 450 -0.53 -15.10 25.59
N ASN A 451 0.43 -15.07 24.68
CA ASN A 451 1.85 -15.31 24.92
C ASN A 451 2.66 -14.02 25.20
N VAL A 452 1.98 -12.90 25.42
CA VAL A 452 2.60 -11.57 25.60
C VAL A 452 2.50 -11.11 27.05
#